data_405869668e6f4f13ac65677e0619c071
#
_entry.id   405869668e6f4f13ac65677e0619c071
#
_cell.length_a   1.000
_cell.length_b   1.000
_cell.length_c   1.000
_cell.angle_alpha   90.00
_cell.angle_beta   90.00
_cell.angle_gamma   90.00
#
_symmetry.space_group_name_H-M   'P 1'
#
loop_
_entity.id
_entity.type
_entity.pdbx_description
1 polymer ?
#
loop_
_entity_poly.entity_id
_entity_poly.type
_entity_poly.pdbx_seq_one_letter_code
_entity_poly.pdbx_strand_id
1 'polypeptide(L)'
;MAKLIYHTGIVALATLTCGLHTGLVNAEQQIITEQQRATATQVAQSGVPLSELSPNAPQSYSVKVGDTLWGISALFLKSPWRWPELWGMNLSDIKNPHRIYPGQTLYLETRDGLARLRLNAANAAAADLPTVRMSPHTRIDNLVPQALATLKSHLIEPFLAEPVIVDELGLGLASRIVATQDDRVLLTRGDRAYARGPAGAALTDDIRRKQQKLRIFRNATPLKDPLTAEVLGYEAQYVGKALLVQSETTSTTTTDGKTNTVIVPATIDIVAAKEEIRVGDRLLPEPAQRLQSYVPHAPQSKVDARIVSIYGSAVVNAAQNQVVTINRGIRDGIESGHVLAIMKDGAKLVDKTDPSLPQLKLPDERNGLLMVFLPFEKVSYALVLDIISGVKVGDRLVNPN
;
A
#
# COMPACT_ATOMS: atom_id res chain seq x y z
N MET A 1 47.92 64.89 -38.20
CA MET A 1 48.73 63.78 -37.75
C MET A 1 47.78 62.80 -37.10
N ALA A 2 47.41 61.72 -37.82
CA ALA A 2 46.46 60.70 -37.35
C ALA A 2 47.23 59.51 -36.81
N LYS A 3 46.92 59.07 -35.59
CA LYS A 3 47.46 57.82 -35.06
C LYS A 3 46.34 56.78 -35.12
N LEU A 4 46.61 55.78 -35.95
CA LEU A 4 45.83 54.57 -36.17
C LEU A 4 46.09 53.61 -35.02
N ILE A 5 45.05 53.17 -34.30
CA ILE A 5 45.14 52.14 -33.27
C ILE A 5 44.39 50.91 -33.79
N TYR A 6 45.16 49.85 -34.05
CA TYR A 6 44.63 48.52 -34.37
C TYR A 6 44.05 47.84 -33.11
N HIS A 7 42.80 47.45 -33.21
CA HIS A 7 42.22 46.53 -32.23
C HIS A 7 42.17 45.13 -32.82
N THR A 8 42.99 44.26 -32.26
CA THR A 8 42.96 42.84 -32.51
C THR A 8 41.77 42.19 -31.81
N GLY A 9 40.80 41.72 -32.60
CA GLY A 9 39.66 40.98 -32.09
C GLY A 9 40.06 39.54 -31.79
N ILE A 10 39.89 39.10 -30.55
CA ILE A 10 40.00 37.72 -30.15
C ILE A 10 38.63 37.07 -30.37
N VAL A 11 38.54 36.16 -31.33
CA VAL A 11 37.37 35.32 -31.55
C VAL A 11 37.43 34.17 -30.53
N ALA A 12 36.59 34.26 -29.52
CA ALA A 12 36.40 33.15 -28.57
C ALA A 12 35.46 32.11 -29.19
N LEU A 13 36.00 30.98 -29.54
CA LEU A 13 35.26 29.79 -30.01
C LEU A 13 34.55 29.16 -28.80
N ALA A 14 33.26 29.43 -28.61
CA ALA A 14 32.44 28.76 -27.63
C ALA A 14 32.11 27.36 -28.11
N THR A 15 32.79 26.35 -27.60
CA THR A 15 32.43 24.95 -27.77
C THR A 15 31.20 24.65 -26.93
N LEU A 16 30.07 24.48 -27.60
CA LEU A 16 28.81 24.05 -27.02
C LEU A 16 28.93 22.56 -26.66
N THR A 17 29.34 22.24 -25.43
CA THR A 17 29.25 20.89 -24.89
C THR A 17 27.80 20.57 -24.55
N CYS A 18 27.15 19.87 -25.49
CA CYS A 18 25.86 19.26 -25.27
C CYS A 18 26.01 18.16 -24.22
N GLY A 19 25.87 18.49 -22.94
CA GLY A 19 25.84 17.53 -21.85
C GLY A 19 24.58 16.69 -21.97
N LEU A 20 24.71 15.46 -22.48
CA LEU A 20 23.69 14.43 -22.31
C LEU A 20 23.54 14.17 -20.80
N HIS A 21 22.56 14.82 -20.19
CA HIS A 21 22.06 14.38 -18.90
C HIS A 21 21.27 13.09 -19.14
N THR A 22 21.96 11.96 -19.10
CA THR A 22 21.31 10.68 -18.85
C THR A 22 20.69 10.76 -17.47
N GLY A 23 19.39 11.06 -17.43
CA GLY A 23 18.61 10.92 -16.21
C GLY A 23 18.73 9.47 -15.74
N LEU A 24 19.56 9.26 -14.73
CA LEU A 24 19.50 8.05 -13.92
C LEU A 24 18.09 8.03 -13.32
N VAL A 25 17.22 7.23 -13.94
CA VAL A 25 15.98 6.79 -13.29
C VAL A 25 16.46 5.99 -12.09
N ASN A 26 16.50 6.63 -10.93
CA ASN A 26 16.66 5.94 -9.66
C ASN A 26 15.53 4.93 -9.60
N ALA A 27 15.86 3.65 -9.75
CA ALA A 27 15.00 2.56 -9.33
C ALA A 27 14.67 2.84 -7.85
N GLU A 28 13.42 3.25 -7.59
CA GLU A 28 12.92 3.54 -6.25
C GLU A 28 13.16 2.30 -5.39
N GLN A 29 14.16 2.39 -4.52
CA GLN A 29 14.45 1.34 -3.55
C GLN A 29 13.24 1.27 -2.62
N GLN A 30 12.54 0.16 -2.65
CA GLN A 30 11.52 -0.17 -1.65
C GLN A 30 12.17 -0.09 -0.27
N ILE A 31 11.77 0.92 0.50
CA ILE A 31 12.34 1.14 1.84
C ILE A 31 11.70 0.13 2.78
N ILE A 32 12.44 -0.91 3.11
CA ILE A 32 12.07 -1.86 4.16
C ILE A 32 12.43 -1.21 5.49
N THR A 33 11.48 -1.03 6.39
CA THR A 33 11.73 -0.48 7.73
C THR A 33 12.60 -1.45 8.54
N GLU A 34 13.35 -0.93 9.51
CA GLU A 34 14.17 -1.78 10.41
C GLU A 34 13.32 -2.79 11.17
N GLN A 35 12.11 -2.41 11.56
CA GLN A 35 11.15 -3.29 12.23
C GLN A 35 10.69 -4.44 11.31
N GLN A 36 10.35 -4.16 10.05
CA GLN A 36 10.01 -5.19 9.07
C GLN A 36 11.20 -6.14 8.82
N ARG A 37 12.42 -5.61 8.83
CA ARG A 37 13.64 -6.40 8.68
C ARG A 37 13.87 -7.30 9.89
N ALA A 38 13.66 -6.77 11.11
CA ALA A 38 13.76 -7.54 12.34
C ALA A 38 12.72 -8.67 12.39
N THR A 39 11.46 -8.37 12.06
CA THR A 39 10.38 -9.35 11.96
C THR A 39 10.69 -10.42 10.93
N ALA A 40 11.15 -10.04 9.73
CA ALA A 40 11.54 -10.98 8.69
C ALA A 40 12.70 -11.89 9.16
N THR A 41 13.68 -11.35 9.86
CA THR A 41 14.81 -12.11 10.41
C THR A 41 14.36 -13.09 11.49
N GLN A 42 13.49 -12.67 12.39
CA GLN A 42 12.94 -13.52 13.45
C GLN A 42 12.11 -14.69 12.88
N VAL A 43 11.20 -14.38 11.95
CA VAL A 43 10.35 -15.38 11.29
C VAL A 43 11.18 -16.31 10.43
N ALA A 44 12.21 -15.78 9.78
CA ALA A 44 13.14 -16.53 8.95
C ALA A 44 13.93 -17.62 9.69
N GLN A 45 14.24 -17.37 10.96
CA GLN A 45 14.97 -18.35 11.79
C GLN A 45 14.13 -19.56 12.16
N SER A 46 12.80 -19.43 12.16
CA SER A 46 11.87 -20.50 12.58
C SER A 46 11.85 -21.69 11.62
N GLY A 47 12.03 -21.47 10.32
CA GLY A 47 11.89 -22.49 9.29
C GLY A 47 10.46 -23.02 9.13
N VAL A 48 10.19 -23.76 8.06
CA VAL A 48 8.88 -24.36 7.80
C VAL A 48 8.91 -25.85 8.12
N PRO A 49 8.05 -26.36 9.03
CA PRO A 49 7.93 -27.79 9.28
C PRO A 49 7.51 -28.52 8.00
N LEU A 50 7.99 -29.78 7.81
CA LEU A 50 7.60 -30.60 6.66
C LEU A 50 6.08 -30.84 6.57
N SER A 51 5.38 -30.82 7.70
CA SER A 51 3.91 -30.94 7.75
C SER A 51 3.17 -29.81 7.03
N GLU A 52 3.81 -28.64 6.89
CA GLU A 52 3.28 -27.47 6.20
C GLU A 52 3.53 -27.48 4.70
N LEU A 53 4.37 -28.39 4.20
CA LEU A 53 4.55 -28.54 2.76
C LEU A 53 3.26 -29.00 2.08
N SER A 54 3.01 -28.42 0.91
CA SER A 54 1.97 -28.90 0.00
C SER A 54 2.29 -30.34 -0.42
N PRO A 55 1.29 -31.26 -0.47
CA PRO A 55 1.50 -32.63 -0.94
C PRO A 55 2.13 -32.72 -2.33
N ASN A 56 1.90 -31.71 -3.16
CA ASN A 56 2.38 -31.62 -4.54
C ASN A 56 3.52 -30.59 -4.70
N ALA A 57 4.25 -30.28 -3.63
CA ALA A 57 5.35 -29.33 -3.67
C ALA A 57 6.42 -29.77 -4.68
N PRO A 58 6.78 -28.97 -5.68
CA PRO A 58 7.78 -29.33 -6.67
C PRO A 58 9.18 -29.33 -6.03
N GLN A 59 10.09 -30.18 -6.51
CA GLN A 59 11.50 -30.18 -6.09
C GLN A 59 12.24 -28.90 -6.52
N SER A 60 11.83 -28.31 -7.62
CA SER A 60 12.38 -27.07 -8.13
C SER A 60 11.32 -26.27 -8.89
N TYR A 61 11.51 -24.95 -8.94
CA TYR A 61 10.63 -24.04 -9.67
C TYR A 61 11.43 -22.93 -10.34
N SER A 62 11.20 -22.70 -11.62
CA SER A 62 11.79 -21.56 -12.33
C SER A 62 10.85 -20.38 -12.28
N VAL A 63 11.33 -19.29 -11.72
CA VAL A 63 10.57 -18.04 -11.53
C VAL A 63 10.22 -17.41 -12.86
N LYS A 64 8.94 -17.07 -13.06
CA LYS A 64 8.41 -16.49 -14.29
C LYS A 64 8.12 -15.00 -14.13
N VAL A 65 8.05 -14.29 -15.25
CA VAL A 65 7.59 -12.90 -15.27
C VAL A 65 6.13 -12.84 -14.79
N GLY A 66 5.83 -11.97 -13.82
CA GLY A 66 4.49 -11.83 -13.24
C GLY A 66 4.22 -12.70 -12.02
N ASP A 67 5.17 -13.58 -11.63
CA ASP A 67 5.07 -14.29 -10.35
C ASP A 67 5.14 -13.32 -9.16
N THR A 68 4.60 -13.76 -8.04
CA THR A 68 4.72 -13.10 -6.75
C THR A 68 5.25 -14.09 -5.71
N LEU A 69 5.87 -13.58 -4.64
CA LEU A 69 6.32 -14.45 -3.54
C LEU A 69 5.16 -15.26 -2.95
N TRP A 70 3.99 -14.65 -2.84
CA TRP A 70 2.78 -15.33 -2.41
C TRP A 70 2.37 -16.46 -3.34
N GLY A 71 2.34 -16.20 -4.66
CA GLY A 71 1.96 -17.20 -5.66
C GLY A 71 2.93 -18.38 -5.71
N ILE A 72 4.25 -18.10 -5.65
CA ILE A 72 5.26 -19.16 -5.59
C ILE A 72 5.10 -19.98 -4.31
N SER A 73 4.91 -19.32 -3.17
CA SER A 73 4.77 -20.02 -1.89
C SER A 73 3.54 -20.95 -1.83
N ALA A 74 2.46 -20.59 -2.53
CA ALA A 74 1.28 -21.44 -2.67
C ALA A 74 1.57 -22.79 -3.38
N LEU A 75 2.65 -22.88 -4.17
CA LEU A 75 3.08 -24.13 -4.79
C LEU A 75 3.78 -25.06 -3.77
N PHE A 76 4.47 -24.49 -2.80
CA PHE A 76 5.30 -25.23 -1.84
C PHE A 76 4.63 -25.42 -0.49
N LEU A 77 3.74 -24.53 -0.06
CA LEU A 77 3.17 -24.49 1.29
C LEU A 77 1.65 -24.65 1.27
N LYS A 78 1.11 -25.32 2.28
CA LYS A 78 -0.33 -25.31 2.58
C LYS A 78 -0.80 -23.93 3.03
N SER A 79 0.08 -23.18 3.69
CA SER A 79 -0.14 -21.83 4.20
C SER A 79 0.80 -20.84 3.50
N PRO A 80 0.41 -20.25 2.35
CA PRO A 80 1.29 -19.39 1.52
C PRO A 80 1.83 -18.17 2.26
N TRP A 81 1.10 -17.65 3.26
CA TRP A 81 1.51 -16.50 4.05
C TRP A 81 2.80 -16.74 4.87
N ARG A 82 3.18 -18.01 5.07
CA ARG A 82 4.43 -18.41 5.76
C ARG A 82 5.66 -18.34 4.84
N TRP A 83 5.55 -17.73 3.67
CA TRP A 83 6.69 -17.56 2.77
C TRP A 83 7.94 -16.93 3.43
N PRO A 84 7.84 -16.00 4.41
CA PRO A 84 9.04 -15.45 5.04
C PRO A 84 9.85 -16.53 5.77
N GLU A 85 9.19 -17.51 6.38
CA GLU A 85 9.86 -18.65 7.05
C GLU A 85 10.58 -19.55 6.04
N LEU A 86 9.99 -19.75 4.86
CA LEU A 86 10.57 -20.55 3.79
C LEU A 86 11.79 -19.87 3.14
N TRP A 87 11.75 -18.55 2.99
CA TRP A 87 12.80 -17.74 2.33
C TRP A 87 13.88 -17.27 3.28
N GLY A 88 13.58 -17.04 4.50
CA GLY A 88 14.46 -16.37 5.45
C GLY A 88 15.69 -17.16 5.83
N MET A 89 15.69 -18.45 5.59
CA MET A 89 16.84 -19.29 5.81
C MET A 89 17.94 -19.09 4.75
N ASN A 90 17.69 -18.26 3.73
CA ASN A 90 18.66 -17.88 2.69
C ASN A 90 19.20 -16.44 2.89
N LEU A 91 19.11 -15.87 4.09
CA LEU A 91 19.61 -14.52 4.38
C LEU A 91 21.11 -14.38 4.11
N SER A 92 21.89 -15.46 4.14
CA SER A 92 23.30 -15.46 3.74
C SER A 92 23.50 -15.20 2.25
N ASP A 93 22.61 -15.75 1.41
CA ASP A 93 22.68 -15.64 -0.04
C ASP A 93 21.79 -14.54 -0.61
N ILE A 94 20.71 -14.21 0.11
CA ILE A 94 19.74 -13.20 -0.27
C ILE A 94 19.66 -12.14 0.85
N LYS A 95 20.54 -11.15 0.77
CA LYS A 95 20.52 -9.99 1.69
C LYS A 95 19.19 -9.20 1.69
N ASN A 96 18.31 -9.50 0.74
CA ASN A 96 16.99 -8.90 0.60
C ASN A 96 16.02 -9.94 0.03
N PRO A 97 14.98 -10.39 0.75
CA PRO A 97 13.99 -11.35 0.27
C PRO A 97 13.22 -10.86 -0.98
N HIS A 98 13.29 -9.56 -1.29
CA HIS A 98 12.70 -8.98 -2.49
C HIS A 98 13.60 -9.02 -3.73
N ARG A 99 14.77 -9.67 -3.68
CA ARG A 99 15.71 -9.81 -4.82
C ARG A 99 15.59 -11.14 -5.52
N ILE A 100 14.37 -11.61 -5.75
CA ILE A 100 14.11 -12.78 -6.59
C ILE A 100 13.65 -12.26 -7.95
N TYR A 101 14.29 -12.76 -8.99
CA TYR A 101 14.08 -12.28 -10.35
C TYR A 101 13.56 -13.38 -11.26
N PRO A 102 12.76 -13.05 -12.26
CA PRO A 102 12.38 -14.00 -13.29
C PRO A 102 13.62 -14.65 -13.94
N GLY A 103 13.53 -15.94 -14.21
CA GLY A 103 14.64 -16.75 -14.75
C GLY A 103 15.50 -17.45 -13.68
N GLN A 104 15.38 -17.09 -12.40
CA GLN A 104 16.04 -17.82 -11.32
C GLN A 104 15.30 -19.12 -11.01
N THR A 105 16.06 -20.17 -10.66
CA THR A 105 15.48 -21.45 -10.25
C THR A 105 15.59 -21.62 -8.74
N LEU A 106 14.48 -21.97 -8.14
CA LEU A 106 14.33 -22.26 -6.73
C LEU A 106 14.37 -23.76 -6.52
N TYR A 107 15.09 -24.21 -5.51
CA TYR A 107 15.21 -25.62 -5.13
C TYR A 107 14.68 -25.83 -3.74
N LEU A 108 13.81 -26.84 -3.58
CA LEU A 108 13.30 -27.26 -2.28
C LEU A 108 14.34 -28.14 -1.59
N GLU A 109 14.88 -27.68 -0.48
CA GLU A 109 15.76 -28.45 0.38
C GLU A 109 15.04 -28.83 1.66
N THR A 110 15.14 -30.08 2.06
CA THR A 110 14.59 -30.59 3.33
C THR A 110 15.74 -31.06 4.22
N ARG A 111 15.86 -30.46 5.42
CA ARG A 111 16.89 -30.80 6.38
C ARG A 111 16.36 -30.66 7.80
N ASP A 112 16.71 -31.59 8.69
CA ASP A 112 16.36 -31.57 10.11
C ASP A 112 14.86 -31.40 10.40
N GLY A 113 13.99 -31.99 9.56
CA GLY A 113 12.54 -31.89 9.69
C GLY A 113 11.95 -30.54 9.22
N LEU A 114 12.76 -29.68 8.61
CA LEU A 114 12.37 -28.38 8.08
C LEU A 114 12.58 -28.30 6.56
N ALA A 115 11.72 -27.54 5.90
CA ALA A 115 11.80 -27.24 4.48
C ALA A 115 12.33 -25.81 4.25
N ARG A 116 13.11 -25.66 3.16
CA ARG A 116 13.74 -24.41 2.75
C ARG A 116 13.75 -24.26 1.24
N LEU A 117 13.65 -23.04 0.71
CA LEU A 117 13.89 -22.76 -0.70
C LEU A 117 15.26 -22.09 -0.86
N ARG A 118 16.06 -22.57 -1.81
CA ARG A 118 17.35 -21.98 -2.17
C ARG A 118 17.37 -21.58 -3.65
N LEU A 119 18.13 -20.53 -3.97
CA LEU A 119 18.31 -20.05 -5.35
C LEU A 119 19.28 -20.92 -6.16
N ASN A 120 20.22 -21.60 -5.49
CA ASN A 120 21.15 -22.49 -6.14
C ASN A 120 20.98 -23.88 -5.51
N ALA A 121 21.09 -24.92 -6.32
CA ALA A 121 21.24 -26.25 -5.75
C ALA A 121 22.44 -26.18 -4.81
N ALA A 122 22.21 -26.33 -3.49
CA ALA A 122 23.33 -26.41 -2.56
C ALA A 122 24.26 -27.48 -3.05
N ASN A 123 25.55 -27.24 -3.01
CA ASN A 123 26.57 -28.26 -3.23
C ASN A 123 26.33 -29.43 -2.28
N ALA A 124 25.40 -30.30 -2.63
CA ALA A 124 25.16 -31.57 -1.94
C ALA A 124 26.24 -32.58 -2.32
N ALA A 125 27.31 -32.15 -2.92
CA ALA A 125 28.57 -32.86 -3.05
C ALA A 125 29.62 -31.88 -3.52
N ALA A 126 30.34 -31.28 -2.59
CA ALA A 126 31.67 -30.76 -2.89
C ALA A 126 32.56 -31.97 -3.19
N ALA A 127 32.48 -32.50 -4.39
CA ALA A 127 33.40 -33.45 -4.93
C ALA A 127 33.61 -33.08 -6.41
N ASP A 128 34.79 -32.51 -6.66
CA ASP A 128 35.49 -32.47 -7.92
C ASP A 128 34.65 -32.29 -9.20
N LEU A 129 34.27 -31.05 -9.49
CA LEU A 129 33.89 -30.66 -10.84
C LEU A 129 34.95 -29.71 -11.41
N PRO A 130 35.48 -30.01 -12.62
CA PRO A 130 36.47 -29.14 -13.27
C PRO A 130 35.85 -27.76 -13.53
N THR A 131 36.52 -26.73 -13.04
CA THR A 131 36.15 -25.31 -13.27
C THR A 131 36.31 -24.99 -14.79
N VAL A 132 35.19 -24.98 -15.50
CA VAL A 132 35.17 -24.45 -16.86
C VAL A 132 35.06 -22.92 -16.77
N ARG A 133 36.14 -22.21 -17.09
CA ARG A 133 36.14 -20.77 -17.31
C ARG A 133 35.32 -20.47 -18.55
N MET A 134 34.06 -20.04 -18.40
CA MET A 134 33.31 -19.45 -19.50
C MET A 134 33.59 -17.96 -19.53
N SER A 135 34.11 -17.48 -20.67
CA SER A 135 34.27 -16.05 -20.94
C SER A 135 32.91 -15.35 -20.91
N PRO A 136 32.77 -14.16 -20.29
CA PRO A 136 31.50 -13.47 -20.25
C PRO A 136 31.13 -12.96 -21.65
N HIS A 137 30.14 -13.59 -22.27
CA HIS A 137 29.41 -12.95 -23.35
C HIS A 137 28.47 -11.94 -22.73
N THR A 138 28.82 -10.67 -22.90
CA THR A 138 27.98 -9.53 -22.50
C THR A 138 26.75 -9.51 -23.39
N ARG A 139 25.66 -10.12 -22.97
CA ARG A 139 24.33 -9.89 -23.53
C ARG A 139 23.74 -8.73 -22.78
N ILE A 140 23.74 -7.56 -23.40
CA ILE A 140 23.07 -6.37 -22.87
C ILE A 140 21.58 -6.52 -23.19
N ASP A 141 20.84 -7.21 -22.36
CA ASP A 141 19.40 -7.13 -22.35
C ASP A 141 19.03 -5.97 -21.40
N ASN A 142 18.55 -4.86 -21.98
CA ASN A 142 18.10 -3.65 -21.28
C ASN A 142 16.75 -3.85 -20.54
N LEU A 143 16.53 -5.00 -19.96
CA LEU A 143 15.45 -5.25 -19.01
C LEU A 143 16.06 -5.15 -17.62
N VAL A 144 15.86 -4.02 -16.96
CA VAL A 144 16.10 -3.93 -15.50
C VAL A 144 15.16 -4.96 -14.87
N PRO A 145 15.67 -6.13 -14.41
CA PRO A 145 14.80 -7.14 -13.83
C PRO A 145 14.22 -6.56 -12.54
N GLN A 146 12.91 -6.34 -12.53
CA GLN A 146 12.23 -5.96 -11.30
C GLN A 146 12.16 -7.18 -10.39
N ALA A 147 12.56 -6.99 -9.14
CA ALA A 147 12.42 -8.02 -8.10
C ALA A 147 10.95 -8.38 -7.90
N LEU A 148 10.68 -9.63 -7.51
CA LEU A 148 9.32 -10.09 -7.24
C LEU A 148 8.70 -9.31 -6.09
N ALA A 149 7.48 -8.85 -6.29
CA ALA A 149 6.66 -8.28 -5.24
C ALA A 149 6.06 -9.38 -4.37
N THR A 150 5.81 -9.08 -3.09
CA THR A 150 5.08 -9.98 -2.18
C THR A 150 3.68 -10.29 -2.69
N LEU A 151 2.98 -9.23 -3.09
CA LEU A 151 1.66 -9.23 -3.72
C LEU A 151 1.71 -8.33 -4.96
N LYS A 152 0.76 -8.48 -5.85
CA LYS A 152 0.63 -7.59 -7.01
C LYS A 152 0.36 -6.17 -6.53
N SER A 153 1.30 -5.26 -6.72
CA SER A 153 1.25 -3.87 -6.20
C SER A 153 -0.03 -3.14 -6.63
N HIS A 154 -0.51 -3.40 -7.85
CA HIS A 154 -1.73 -2.78 -8.38
C HIS A 154 -3.01 -3.13 -7.60
N LEU A 155 -2.99 -4.18 -6.77
CA LEU A 155 -4.12 -4.54 -5.90
C LEU A 155 -4.21 -3.64 -4.66
N ILE A 156 -3.08 -3.10 -4.19
CA ILE A 156 -3.00 -2.31 -2.96
C ILE A 156 -2.79 -0.83 -3.27
N GLU A 157 -2.04 -0.51 -4.32
CA GLU A 157 -1.65 0.86 -4.68
C GLU A 157 -2.82 1.85 -4.76
N PRO A 158 -3.97 1.55 -5.39
CA PRO A 158 -5.12 2.44 -5.40
C PRO A 158 -5.60 2.79 -3.98
N PHE A 159 -5.55 1.82 -3.06
CA PHE A 159 -6.03 1.97 -1.69
C PHE A 159 -5.02 2.67 -0.77
N LEU A 160 -3.76 2.72 -1.12
CA LEU A 160 -2.77 3.56 -0.41
C LEU A 160 -2.96 5.05 -0.73
N ALA A 161 -3.48 5.35 -1.92
CA ALA A 161 -3.67 6.71 -2.40
C ALA A 161 -5.06 7.28 -2.10
N GLU A 162 -6.10 6.45 -2.09
CA GLU A 162 -7.48 6.91 -2.14
C GLU A 162 -8.18 7.03 -0.79
N PRO A 163 -8.32 5.99 0.04
CA PRO A 163 -9.12 6.12 1.25
C PRO A 163 -8.35 6.80 2.39
N VAL A 164 -9.09 7.53 3.18
CA VAL A 164 -8.60 8.11 4.44
C VAL A 164 -9.62 7.83 5.52
N ILE A 165 -9.15 7.24 6.61
CA ILE A 165 -9.90 7.17 7.85
C ILE A 165 -9.47 8.36 8.70
N VAL A 166 -10.44 9.17 9.08
CA VAL A 166 -10.26 10.39 9.86
C VAL A 166 -11.08 10.31 11.14
N ASP A 167 -10.67 11.08 12.13
CA ASP A 167 -11.48 11.32 13.30
C ASP A 167 -12.69 12.19 12.95
N GLU A 168 -13.68 12.24 13.80
CA GLU A 168 -14.92 13.02 13.62
C GLU A 168 -14.65 14.49 13.25
N LEU A 169 -13.67 15.10 13.88
CA LEU A 169 -13.27 16.48 13.63
C LEU A 169 -12.29 16.62 12.46
N GLY A 170 -11.55 15.56 12.09
CA GLY A 170 -10.43 15.64 11.16
C GLY A 170 -10.82 16.13 9.77
N LEU A 171 -11.91 15.63 9.21
CA LEU A 171 -12.41 16.12 7.92
C LEU A 171 -13.09 17.48 8.04
N GLY A 172 -13.75 17.75 9.17
CA GLY A 172 -14.38 19.05 9.47
C GLY A 172 -13.37 20.21 9.51
N LEU A 173 -12.19 19.94 10.07
CA LEU A 173 -11.09 20.90 10.19
C LEU A 173 -10.18 20.95 8.94
N ALA A 174 -10.40 20.11 7.94
CA ALA A 174 -9.62 20.14 6.71
C ALA A 174 -9.92 21.38 5.87
N SER A 175 -8.94 21.79 5.06
CA SER A 175 -9.14 22.82 4.02
C SER A 175 -10.31 22.42 3.11
N ARG A 176 -10.99 23.38 2.52
CA ARG A 176 -12.18 23.13 1.70
C ARG A 176 -12.19 23.99 0.42
N ILE A 177 -12.82 23.47 -0.61
CA ILE A 177 -13.13 24.24 -1.83
C ILE A 177 -14.25 25.21 -1.49
N VAL A 178 -14.05 26.51 -1.76
CA VAL A 178 -15.01 27.57 -1.41
C VAL A 178 -15.65 28.22 -2.62
N ALA A 179 -14.98 28.19 -3.76
CA ALA A 179 -15.48 28.74 -5.01
C ALA A 179 -14.86 28.04 -6.21
N THR A 180 -15.50 28.18 -7.34
CA THR A 180 -15.06 27.67 -8.63
C THR A 180 -14.80 28.81 -9.59
N GLN A 181 -14.03 28.59 -10.63
CA GLN A 181 -13.91 29.53 -11.71
C GLN A 181 -15.24 29.55 -12.50
N ASP A 182 -15.73 30.75 -12.85
CA ASP A 182 -16.96 30.92 -13.65
C ASP A 182 -18.24 30.34 -13.04
N ASP A 183 -18.32 30.28 -11.69
CA ASP A 183 -19.47 29.75 -10.92
C ASP A 183 -19.96 28.37 -11.37
N ARG A 184 -19.05 27.54 -11.83
CA ARG A 184 -19.36 26.13 -12.21
C ARG A 184 -19.80 25.33 -11.00
N VAL A 185 -20.88 24.58 -11.15
CA VAL A 185 -21.43 23.74 -10.09
C VAL A 185 -20.56 22.50 -9.87
N LEU A 186 -20.00 21.94 -10.95
CA LEU A 186 -19.21 20.71 -10.96
C LEU A 186 -17.87 20.97 -11.62
N LEU A 187 -16.84 20.41 -11.03
CA LEU A 187 -15.46 20.50 -11.50
C LEU A 187 -14.95 19.12 -11.91
N THR A 188 -14.11 19.12 -12.93
CA THR A 188 -13.43 17.95 -13.45
C THR A 188 -11.94 18.23 -13.65
N ARG A 189 -11.22 17.24 -14.16
CA ARG A 189 -9.80 17.37 -14.47
C ARG A 189 -9.54 18.55 -15.42
N GLY A 190 -8.60 19.42 -15.05
CA GLY A 190 -8.21 20.62 -15.80
C GLY A 190 -8.89 21.89 -15.34
N ASP A 191 -9.93 21.80 -14.49
CA ASP A 191 -10.60 22.97 -13.94
C ASP A 191 -9.81 23.58 -12.78
N ARG A 192 -10.01 24.88 -12.59
CA ARG A 192 -9.47 25.66 -11.48
C ARG A 192 -10.53 25.91 -10.43
N ALA A 193 -10.11 25.82 -9.16
CA ALA A 193 -10.95 26.12 -8.01
C ALA A 193 -10.21 26.98 -6.98
N TYR A 194 -10.98 27.52 -6.05
CA TYR A 194 -10.46 28.30 -4.94
C TYR A 194 -10.74 27.60 -3.62
N ALA A 195 -9.72 27.54 -2.77
CA ALA A 195 -9.77 26.79 -1.52
C ALA A 195 -9.37 27.65 -0.33
N ARG A 196 -9.87 27.30 0.85
CA ARG A 196 -9.51 27.93 2.12
C ARG A 196 -9.11 26.89 3.15
N GLY A 197 -8.14 27.27 3.97
CA GLY A 197 -7.79 26.56 5.18
C GLY A 197 -8.91 26.62 6.22
N PRO A 198 -8.81 25.85 7.31
CA PRO A 198 -9.69 25.97 8.46
C PRO A 198 -9.50 27.32 9.16
N ALA A 199 -10.41 27.66 10.08
CA ALA A 199 -10.31 28.89 10.85
C ALA A 199 -8.96 28.96 11.60
N GLY A 200 -8.21 30.04 11.38
CA GLY A 200 -6.92 30.27 12.02
C GLY A 200 -5.70 29.58 11.36
N ALA A 201 -5.90 28.81 10.28
CA ALA A 201 -4.81 28.17 9.55
C ALA A 201 -5.03 28.34 8.03
N ALA A 202 -4.34 29.28 7.42
CA ALA A 202 -4.41 29.50 5.97
C ALA A 202 -3.84 28.31 5.21
N LEU A 203 -4.41 28.01 4.03
CA LEU A 203 -3.86 27.02 3.11
C LEU A 203 -2.64 27.62 2.40
N THR A 204 -1.45 27.29 2.90
CA THR A 204 -0.18 27.79 2.38
C THR A 204 0.64 26.67 1.77
N ASP A 205 1.44 27.02 0.76
CA ASP A 205 2.42 26.12 0.19
C ASP A 205 3.57 25.89 1.18
N ASP A 206 4.02 24.65 1.30
CA ASP A 206 5.23 24.36 2.05
C ASP A 206 6.44 24.74 1.17
N ILE A 207 7.18 25.78 1.60
CA ILE A 207 8.38 26.31 0.90
C ILE A 207 9.39 25.20 0.56
N ARG A 208 9.36 24.09 1.25
CA ARG A 208 10.24 22.95 1.03
C ARG A 208 9.74 21.96 -0.03
N ARG A 209 8.47 22.06 -0.44
CA ARG A 209 7.84 21.14 -1.41
C ARG A 209 7.47 21.94 -2.67
N LYS A 210 8.14 21.67 -3.77
CA LYS A 210 7.68 22.14 -5.08
C LYS A 210 6.28 21.59 -5.34
N GLN A 211 5.25 22.44 -5.37
CA GLN A 211 3.85 22.13 -5.65
C GLN A 211 3.24 21.10 -4.67
N GLN A 212 2.58 21.58 -3.66
CA GLN A 212 1.86 20.73 -2.72
C GLN A 212 0.71 20.00 -3.43
N LYS A 213 0.76 18.67 -3.42
CA LYS A 213 -0.32 17.80 -3.89
C LYS A 213 -1.36 17.63 -2.80
N LEU A 214 -2.61 17.81 -3.18
CA LEU A 214 -3.77 17.70 -2.30
C LEU A 214 -4.69 16.58 -2.81
N ARG A 215 -5.24 15.80 -1.90
CA ARG A 215 -6.31 14.83 -2.17
C ARG A 215 -7.64 15.47 -1.80
N ILE A 216 -8.67 15.22 -2.60
CA ILE A 216 -10.01 15.76 -2.43
C ILE A 216 -10.92 14.67 -1.91
N PHE A 217 -11.68 15.00 -0.87
CA PHE A 217 -12.59 14.08 -0.19
C PHE A 217 -13.97 14.69 -0.01
N ARG A 218 -14.98 13.83 0.02
CA ARG A 218 -16.37 14.19 0.27
C ARG A 218 -16.92 13.25 1.33
N ASN A 219 -17.86 13.72 2.12
CA ASN A 219 -18.60 12.97 3.13
C ASN A 219 -17.70 12.06 3.98
N ALA A 220 -17.98 11.99 5.24
CA ALA A 220 -17.36 11.03 6.12
C ALA A 220 -18.44 10.05 6.58
N THR A 221 -18.31 8.78 6.20
CA THR A 221 -19.23 7.73 6.63
C THR A 221 -18.72 7.14 7.94
N PRO A 222 -19.51 7.08 9.02
CA PRO A 222 -19.07 6.52 10.28
C PRO A 222 -18.86 5.00 10.16
N LEU A 223 -17.67 4.55 10.52
CA LEU A 223 -17.33 3.15 10.67
C LEU A 223 -17.75 2.67 12.04
N LYS A 224 -18.81 1.86 12.12
CA LYS A 224 -19.37 1.36 13.37
C LYS A 224 -18.94 -0.07 13.63
N ASP A 225 -18.52 -0.35 14.85
CA ASP A 225 -18.26 -1.71 15.28
C ASP A 225 -19.56 -2.55 15.16
N PRO A 226 -19.54 -3.70 14.48
CA PRO A 226 -20.74 -4.49 14.26
C PRO A 226 -21.31 -5.13 15.52
N LEU A 227 -20.55 -5.19 16.63
CA LEU A 227 -21.01 -5.74 17.91
C LEU A 227 -21.47 -4.66 18.88
N THR A 228 -20.67 -3.60 19.03
CA THR A 228 -20.89 -2.56 20.04
C THR A 228 -21.60 -1.33 19.50
N ALA A 229 -21.69 -1.18 18.17
CA ALA A 229 -22.14 0.01 17.47
C ALA A 229 -21.31 1.29 17.78
N GLU A 230 -20.15 1.16 18.45
CA GLU A 230 -19.21 2.26 18.67
C GLU A 230 -18.70 2.79 17.33
N VAL A 231 -18.61 4.12 17.20
CA VAL A 231 -17.97 4.76 16.03
C VAL A 231 -16.45 4.68 16.21
N LEU A 232 -15.80 3.91 15.36
CA LEU A 232 -14.36 3.69 15.40
C LEU A 232 -13.56 4.73 14.61
N GLY A 233 -14.21 5.42 13.66
CA GLY A 233 -13.66 6.44 12.82
C GLY A 233 -14.63 6.78 11.70
N TYR A 234 -14.18 7.63 10.78
CA TYR A 234 -14.98 8.04 9.63
C TYR A 234 -14.21 7.78 8.34
N GLU A 235 -14.81 7.06 7.42
CA GLU A 235 -14.24 6.81 6.10
C GLU A 235 -14.65 7.92 5.15
N ALA A 236 -13.66 8.68 4.67
CA ALA A 236 -13.88 9.76 3.72
C ALA A 236 -13.82 9.24 2.28
N GLN A 237 -14.84 9.60 1.48
CA GLN A 237 -14.91 9.25 0.07
C GLN A 237 -13.90 10.06 -0.73
N TYR A 238 -12.99 9.40 -1.39
CA TYR A 238 -12.02 10.03 -2.28
C TYR A 238 -12.67 10.42 -3.61
N VAL A 239 -12.57 11.69 -4.01
CA VAL A 239 -13.16 12.20 -5.25
C VAL A 239 -12.13 12.69 -6.26
N GLY A 240 -10.89 13.01 -5.86
CA GLY A 240 -9.88 13.46 -6.82
C GLY A 240 -8.60 14.01 -6.19
N LYS A 241 -7.77 14.62 -7.05
CA LYS A 241 -6.50 15.28 -6.67
C LYS A 241 -6.42 16.68 -7.24
N ALA A 242 -5.77 17.57 -6.48
CA ALA A 242 -5.46 18.92 -6.91
C ALA A 242 -4.00 19.28 -6.62
N LEU A 243 -3.49 20.27 -7.31
CA LEU A 243 -2.21 20.93 -7.04
C LEU A 243 -2.48 22.32 -6.47
N LEU A 244 -1.78 22.68 -5.41
CA LEU A 244 -1.78 24.04 -4.90
C LEU A 244 -0.92 24.92 -5.83
N VAL A 245 -1.55 25.91 -6.45
CA VAL A 245 -0.89 26.83 -7.40
C VAL A 245 -0.49 28.11 -6.69
N GLN A 246 -1.35 28.63 -5.82
CA GLN A 246 -1.12 29.86 -5.06
C GLN A 246 -1.68 29.69 -3.65
N SER A 247 -0.90 30.12 -2.67
CA SER A 247 -1.29 30.10 -1.26
C SER A 247 -2.42 31.08 -0.95
N GLU A 248 -3.21 30.76 0.08
CA GLU A 248 -4.17 31.69 0.68
C GLU A 248 -3.42 32.87 1.29
N THR A 249 -3.90 34.09 1.03
CA THR A 249 -3.33 35.33 1.55
C THR A 249 -4.41 36.20 2.15
N THR A 250 -3.99 37.18 2.95
CA THR A 250 -4.89 38.16 3.54
C THR A 250 -4.46 39.55 3.05
N SER A 251 -5.36 40.26 2.41
CA SER A 251 -5.17 41.67 2.00
C SER A 251 -5.88 42.57 2.99
N THR A 252 -5.15 43.54 3.53
CA THR A 252 -5.69 44.54 4.46
C THR A 252 -5.69 45.88 3.79
N THR A 253 -6.87 46.46 3.61
CA THR A 253 -7.03 47.81 3.03
C THR A 253 -7.61 48.70 4.08
N THR A 254 -6.94 49.84 4.35
CA THR A 254 -7.44 50.86 5.26
C THR A 254 -8.00 52.02 4.42
N THR A 255 -9.32 52.23 4.49
CA THR A 255 -10.01 53.35 3.85
C THR A 255 -10.80 54.10 4.92
N ASP A 256 -10.62 55.42 5.03
CA ASP A 256 -11.29 56.27 6.00
C ASP A 256 -11.14 55.85 7.48
N GLY A 257 -9.94 55.36 7.85
CA GLY A 257 -9.67 54.88 9.21
C GLY A 257 -10.32 53.56 9.58
N LYS A 258 -11.06 52.92 8.66
CA LYS A 258 -11.59 51.56 8.83
C LYS A 258 -10.70 50.54 8.12
N THR A 259 -10.21 49.59 8.87
CA THR A 259 -9.40 48.47 8.34
C THR A 259 -10.32 47.37 7.86
N ASN A 260 -10.39 47.16 6.55
CA ASN A 260 -11.08 46.02 5.94
C ASN A 260 -10.07 44.93 5.61
N THR A 261 -10.27 43.77 6.17
CA THR A 261 -9.45 42.58 5.89
C THR A 261 -10.20 41.68 4.92
N VAL A 262 -9.64 41.50 3.73
CA VAL A 262 -10.18 40.64 2.68
C VAL A 262 -9.29 39.41 2.56
N ILE A 263 -9.87 38.23 2.64
CA ILE A 263 -9.17 36.97 2.43
C ILE A 263 -9.17 36.62 0.95
N VAL A 264 -7.99 36.43 0.39
CA VAL A 264 -7.79 35.92 -0.98
C VAL A 264 -7.58 34.43 -0.87
N PRO A 265 -8.52 33.58 -1.30
CA PRO A 265 -8.41 32.11 -1.16
C PRO A 265 -7.24 31.55 -1.97
N ALA A 266 -6.74 30.42 -1.56
CA ALA A 266 -5.74 29.68 -2.30
C ALA A 266 -6.30 29.23 -3.66
N THR A 267 -5.44 29.21 -4.69
CA THR A 267 -5.78 28.70 -6.02
C THR A 267 -5.29 27.27 -6.16
N ILE A 268 -6.15 26.38 -6.60
CA ILE A 268 -5.85 24.97 -6.86
C ILE A 268 -6.28 24.59 -8.27
N ASP A 269 -5.48 23.74 -8.93
CA ASP A 269 -5.81 23.13 -10.23
C ASP A 269 -6.14 21.65 -10.03
N ILE A 270 -7.29 21.21 -10.56
CA ILE A 270 -7.74 19.80 -10.47
C ILE A 270 -6.94 18.96 -11.46
N VAL A 271 -6.12 18.03 -10.98
CA VAL A 271 -5.26 17.18 -11.82
C VAL A 271 -5.82 15.79 -12.06
N ALA A 272 -6.71 15.32 -11.19
CA ALA A 272 -7.45 14.07 -11.37
C ALA A 272 -8.82 14.19 -10.69
N ALA A 273 -9.84 13.66 -11.34
CA ALA A 273 -11.20 13.54 -10.82
C ALA A 273 -11.66 12.10 -11.04
N LYS A 274 -12.03 11.42 -9.96
CA LYS A 274 -12.66 10.09 -9.97
C LYS A 274 -14.17 10.25 -10.01
N GLU A 275 -14.64 11.27 -9.36
CA GLU A 275 -16.02 11.73 -9.34
C GLU A 275 -16.05 13.24 -9.55
N GLU A 276 -17.22 13.79 -9.81
CA GLU A 276 -17.43 15.23 -9.94
C GLU A 276 -17.08 15.95 -8.64
N ILE A 277 -16.23 16.96 -8.72
CA ILE A 277 -15.77 17.75 -7.58
C ILE A 277 -16.66 19.01 -7.46
N ARG A 278 -16.92 19.44 -6.23
CA ARG A 278 -17.81 20.60 -5.97
C ARG A 278 -17.34 21.44 -4.78
N VAL A 279 -17.94 22.62 -4.67
CA VAL A 279 -17.77 23.48 -3.49
C VAL A 279 -18.19 22.72 -2.22
N GLY A 280 -17.38 22.84 -1.17
CA GLY A 280 -17.56 22.12 0.09
C GLY A 280 -16.71 20.86 0.22
N ASP A 281 -16.17 20.30 -0.88
CA ASP A 281 -15.24 19.17 -0.83
C ASP A 281 -13.99 19.53 -0.03
N ARG A 282 -13.45 18.56 0.70
CA ARG A 282 -12.36 18.75 1.66
C ARG A 282 -11.01 18.37 1.04
N LEU A 283 -9.98 19.08 1.46
CA LEU A 283 -8.63 18.93 0.94
C LEU A 283 -7.70 18.47 2.04
N LEU A 284 -7.01 17.38 1.82
CA LEU A 284 -5.96 16.84 2.69
C LEU A 284 -4.64 16.73 1.91
N PRO A 285 -3.49 16.97 2.53
CA PRO A 285 -2.20 16.77 1.88
C PRO A 285 -2.05 15.32 1.40
N GLU A 286 -1.45 15.14 0.21
CA GLU A 286 -1.07 13.81 -0.23
C GLU A 286 0.09 13.33 0.65
N PRO A 287 -0.02 12.16 1.33
CA PRO A 287 1.08 11.61 2.10
C PRO A 287 2.25 11.29 1.16
N ALA A 288 3.46 11.37 1.68
CA ALA A 288 4.63 10.92 0.93
C ALA A 288 4.42 9.45 0.53
N GLN A 289 4.52 9.16 -0.77
CA GLN A 289 4.45 7.77 -1.24
C GLN A 289 5.60 7.00 -0.61
N ARG A 290 5.28 6.08 0.27
CA ARG A 290 6.20 5.08 0.78
C ARG A 290 5.83 3.77 0.08
N LEU A 291 6.68 3.33 -0.82
CA LEU A 291 6.60 1.96 -1.33
C LEU A 291 6.90 1.03 -0.15
N GLN A 292 5.85 0.52 0.47
CA GLN A 292 5.98 -0.43 1.56
C GLN A 292 6.01 -1.83 0.96
N SER A 293 7.01 -2.58 1.34
CA SER A 293 7.03 -4.01 1.14
C SER A 293 6.36 -4.68 2.34
N TYR A 294 5.37 -5.51 2.07
CA TYR A 294 4.63 -6.21 3.11
C TYR A 294 5.25 -7.59 3.34
N VAL A 295 5.63 -7.86 4.59
CA VAL A 295 6.08 -9.19 5.01
C VAL A 295 4.93 -9.84 5.77
N PRO A 296 4.22 -10.83 5.19
CA PRO A 296 3.15 -11.52 5.89
C PRO A 296 3.67 -12.27 7.11
N HIS A 297 2.97 -12.14 8.23
CA HIS A 297 3.24 -12.87 9.46
C HIS A 297 1.98 -12.97 10.31
N ALA A 298 1.95 -13.96 11.19
CA ALA A 298 0.86 -14.08 12.15
C ALA A 298 1.03 -13.09 13.29
N PRO A 299 -0.06 -12.52 13.85
CA PRO A 299 0.01 -11.77 15.10
C PRO A 299 0.56 -12.65 16.24
N GLN A 300 1.43 -12.07 17.07
CA GLN A 300 1.97 -12.78 18.24
C GLN A 300 0.92 -12.91 19.35
N SER A 301 0.05 -11.91 19.49
CA SER A 301 -1.06 -11.93 20.43
C SER A 301 -2.30 -12.54 19.79
N LYS A 302 -3.23 -13.06 20.64
CA LYS A 302 -4.53 -13.53 20.17
C LYS A 302 -5.36 -12.35 19.68
N VAL A 303 -5.76 -12.40 18.42
CA VAL A 303 -6.62 -11.40 17.79
C VAL A 303 -8.04 -11.96 17.68
N ASP A 304 -9.01 -11.14 18.05
CA ASP A 304 -10.44 -11.35 17.79
C ASP A 304 -10.98 -10.03 17.23
N ALA A 305 -11.14 -10.00 15.91
CA ALA A 305 -11.58 -8.83 15.17
C ALA A 305 -12.82 -9.15 14.34
N ARG A 306 -13.44 -8.10 13.79
CA ARG A 306 -14.55 -8.23 12.84
C ARG A 306 -14.43 -7.27 11.68
N ILE A 307 -15.03 -7.65 10.57
CA ILE A 307 -15.14 -6.78 9.39
C ILE A 307 -16.19 -5.71 9.65
N VAL A 308 -15.80 -4.46 9.51
CA VAL A 308 -16.61 -3.25 9.76
C VAL A 308 -17.26 -2.76 8.48
N SER A 309 -16.49 -2.68 7.39
CA SER A 309 -16.96 -2.22 6.10
C SER A 309 -16.21 -2.91 4.97
N ILE A 310 -16.82 -2.87 3.78
CA ILE A 310 -16.21 -3.28 2.54
C ILE A 310 -15.98 -2.01 1.73
N TYR A 311 -14.72 -1.75 1.36
CA TYR A 311 -14.38 -0.54 0.62
C TYR A 311 -14.92 -0.58 -0.82
N GLY A 312 -15.49 0.55 -1.26
CA GLY A 312 -16.07 0.69 -2.58
C GLY A 312 -17.59 0.61 -2.56
N SER A 313 -18.21 0.69 -3.73
CA SER A 313 -19.66 0.76 -3.88
C SER A 313 -20.37 -0.43 -3.22
N ALA A 314 -21.53 -0.17 -2.68
CA ALA A 314 -22.61 -1.00 -2.13
C ALA A 314 -22.61 -2.51 -2.45
N VAL A 315 -21.51 -3.20 -2.22
CA VAL A 315 -21.42 -4.65 -2.37
C VAL A 315 -21.70 -5.29 -1.03
N VAL A 316 -22.65 -6.18 -0.96
CA VAL A 316 -23.04 -6.89 0.28
C VAL A 316 -21.94 -7.85 0.75
N ASN A 317 -21.16 -8.38 -0.20
CA ASN A 317 -20.09 -9.35 0.06
C ASN A 317 -18.79 -8.93 -0.61
N ALA A 318 -17.69 -9.00 0.13
CA ALA A 318 -16.37 -8.83 -0.47
C ALA A 318 -15.91 -10.12 -1.15
N ALA A 319 -15.29 -9.93 -2.32
CA ALA A 319 -14.61 -10.98 -3.08
C ALA A 319 -13.10 -10.99 -2.79
N GLN A 320 -12.40 -11.95 -3.39
CA GLN A 320 -10.94 -11.97 -3.40
C GLN A 320 -10.37 -10.69 -4.02
N ASN A 321 -9.26 -10.19 -3.48
CA ASN A 321 -8.58 -8.96 -3.87
C ASN A 321 -9.38 -7.67 -3.61
N GLN A 322 -10.42 -7.72 -2.79
CA GLN A 322 -11.10 -6.53 -2.31
C GLN A 322 -10.58 -6.10 -0.93
N VAL A 323 -10.72 -4.81 -0.65
CA VAL A 323 -10.30 -4.22 0.61
C VAL A 323 -11.47 -4.16 1.57
N VAL A 324 -11.22 -4.54 2.81
CA VAL A 324 -12.15 -4.46 3.93
C VAL A 324 -11.54 -3.67 5.08
N THR A 325 -12.40 -3.08 5.91
CA THR A 325 -11.99 -2.44 7.15
C THR A 325 -12.28 -3.37 8.31
N ILE A 326 -11.35 -3.48 9.25
CA ILE A 326 -11.48 -4.31 10.47
C ILE A 326 -11.49 -3.44 11.73
N ASN A 327 -12.19 -3.89 12.79
CA ASN A 327 -12.36 -3.15 14.06
C ASN A 327 -11.17 -3.29 15.03
N ARG A 328 -9.98 -3.49 14.52
CA ARG A 328 -8.72 -3.51 15.29
C ARG A 328 -7.69 -2.68 14.58
N GLY A 329 -6.90 -1.95 15.36
CA GLY A 329 -5.88 -1.04 14.87
C GLY A 329 -4.57 -1.12 15.65
N ILE A 330 -3.75 -0.08 15.53
CA ILE A 330 -2.43 0.02 16.19
C ILE A 330 -2.57 -0.13 17.71
N ARG A 331 -3.60 0.47 18.32
CA ARG A 331 -3.88 0.36 19.76
C ARG A 331 -4.12 -1.08 20.24
N ASP A 332 -4.58 -1.95 19.32
CA ASP A 332 -4.85 -3.36 19.59
C ASP A 332 -3.66 -4.26 19.20
N GLY A 333 -2.50 -3.67 18.86
CA GLY A 333 -1.30 -4.38 18.44
C GLY A 333 -1.36 -4.90 17.00
N ILE A 334 -2.21 -4.32 16.14
CA ILE A 334 -2.25 -4.67 14.72
C ILE A 334 -1.17 -3.91 13.96
N GLU A 335 -0.41 -4.65 13.17
CA GLU A 335 0.68 -4.14 12.34
C GLU A 335 0.46 -4.46 10.86
N SER A 336 1.17 -3.71 10.01
CA SER A 336 1.18 -3.98 8.57
C SER A 336 1.89 -5.30 8.28
N GLY A 337 1.23 -6.19 7.54
CA GLY A 337 1.70 -7.55 7.27
C GLY A 337 0.99 -8.63 8.10
N HIS A 338 0.23 -8.26 9.15
CA HIS A 338 -0.55 -9.24 9.91
C HIS A 338 -1.55 -9.97 9.01
N VAL A 339 -1.49 -11.30 9.01
CA VAL A 339 -2.43 -12.18 8.31
C VAL A 339 -3.43 -12.72 9.32
N LEU A 340 -4.74 -12.63 8.98
CA LEU A 340 -5.82 -13.15 9.81
C LEU A 340 -6.68 -14.12 9.00
N ALA A 341 -7.19 -15.15 9.69
CA ALA A 341 -8.17 -16.06 9.13
C ALA A 341 -9.56 -15.46 9.23
N ILE A 342 -10.30 -15.52 8.13
CA ILE A 342 -11.71 -15.12 8.06
C ILE A 342 -12.54 -16.34 8.45
N MET A 343 -13.38 -16.19 9.48
CA MET A 343 -14.27 -17.23 9.97
C MET A 343 -15.69 -16.91 9.56
N LYS A 344 -16.38 -17.90 9.03
CA LYS A 344 -17.80 -17.84 8.78
C LYS A 344 -18.53 -18.43 9.97
N ASP A 345 -19.37 -17.61 10.60
CA ASP A 345 -20.18 -18.08 11.73
C ASP A 345 -21.11 -19.22 11.28
N GLY A 346 -21.11 -20.31 12.02
CA GLY A 346 -21.99 -21.43 11.79
C GLY A 346 -23.46 -21.01 11.88
N ALA A 347 -24.28 -21.53 10.99
CA ALA A 347 -25.72 -21.27 11.00
C ALA A 347 -26.38 -21.76 12.27
N LYS A 348 -27.33 -20.98 12.81
CA LYS A 348 -28.26 -21.44 13.84
C LYS A 348 -29.46 -22.08 13.16
N LEU A 349 -29.76 -23.29 13.52
CA LEU A 349 -30.90 -24.06 12.98
C LEU A 349 -31.60 -24.82 14.09
N VAL A 350 -32.82 -25.24 13.83
CA VAL A 350 -33.60 -26.09 14.74
C VAL A 350 -33.46 -27.53 14.23
N ASP A 351 -33.12 -28.45 15.12
CA ASP A 351 -33.12 -29.88 14.79
C ASP A 351 -34.57 -30.36 14.63
N LYS A 352 -34.97 -30.57 13.36
CA LYS A 352 -36.31 -31.06 13.03
C LYS A 352 -36.44 -32.56 13.16
N THR A 353 -35.36 -33.27 13.45
CA THR A 353 -35.31 -34.73 13.63
C THR A 353 -35.56 -35.14 15.08
N ASP A 354 -35.36 -34.21 16.02
CA ASP A 354 -35.65 -34.40 17.45
C ASP A 354 -37.03 -33.81 17.78
N PRO A 355 -37.95 -34.55 18.43
CA PRO A 355 -39.25 -34.08 18.83
C PRO A 355 -39.22 -32.83 19.78
N SER A 356 -38.14 -32.64 20.52
CA SER A 356 -37.94 -31.48 21.38
C SER A 356 -37.53 -30.21 20.63
N LEU A 357 -37.23 -30.31 19.32
CA LEU A 357 -36.83 -29.24 18.42
C LEU A 357 -35.70 -28.34 19.00
N PRO A 358 -34.59 -28.91 19.46
CA PRO A 358 -33.51 -28.12 20.06
C PRO A 358 -32.86 -27.19 19.03
N GLN A 359 -32.41 -26.00 19.49
CA GLN A 359 -31.62 -25.12 18.68
C GLN A 359 -30.17 -25.62 18.60
N LEU A 360 -29.69 -25.79 17.37
CA LEU A 360 -28.34 -26.17 17.06
C LEU A 360 -27.59 -24.94 16.51
N LYS A 361 -26.32 -24.80 16.87
CA LYS A 361 -25.36 -23.92 16.17
C LYS A 361 -24.34 -24.81 15.49
N LEU A 362 -24.21 -24.68 14.15
CA LEU A 362 -23.14 -25.33 13.40
C LEU A 362 -21.78 -24.76 13.81
N PRO A 363 -20.71 -25.53 13.70
CA PRO A 363 -19.36 -25.02 13.97
C PRO A 363 -19.02 -23.87 13.02
N ASP A 364 -18.18 -22.96 13.50
CA ASP A 364 -17.63 -21.89 12.69
C ASP A 364 -16.59 -22.50 11.74
N GLU A 365 -16.64 -22.10 10.46
CA GLU A 365 -15.76 -22.62 9.42
C GLU A 365 -14.79 -21.57 8.92
N ARG A 366 -13.57 -21.98 8.59
CA ARG A 366 -12.61 -21.08 7.95
C ARG A 366 -13.05 -20.77 6.53
N ASN A 367 -13.28 -19.49 6.24
CA ASN A 367 -13.69 -19.00 4.94
C ASN A 367 -12.51 -18.53 4.07
N GLY A 368 -11.41 -18.11 4.67
CA GLY A 368 -10.27 -17.60 3.92
C GLY A 368 -9.23 -16.88 4.76
N LEU A 369 -8.46 -16.04 4.10
CA LEU A 369 -7.39 -15.23 4.67
C LEU A 369 -7.47 -13.78 4.18
N LEU A 370 -7.10 -12.86 5.05
CA LEU A 370 -6.81 -11.47 4.68
C LEU A 370 -5.46 -11.03 5.25
N MET A 371 -4.89 -9.96 4.70
CA MET A 371 -3.66 -9.34 5.19
C MET A 371 -3.89 -7.85 5.43
N VAL A 372 -3.51 -7.40 6.61
CA VAL A 372 -3.52 -5.97 6.97
C VAL A 372 -2.38 -5.27 6.23
N PHE A 373 -2.69 -4.18 5.52
CA PHE A 373 -1.68 -3.39 4.81
C PHE A 373 -1.58 -1.94 5.31
N LEU A 374 -2.66 -1.38 5.89
CA LEU A 374 -2.68 -0.02 6.40
C LEU A 374 -3.42 0.05 7.73
N PRO A 375 -2.69 -0.06 8.87
CA PRO A 375 -3.29 0.10 10.20
C PRO A 375 -3.43 1.59 10.55
N PHE A 376 -4.57 1.91 11.20
CA PHE A 376 -4.88 3.17 11.86
C PHE A 376 -5.02 2.94 13.37
N GLU A 377 -5.31 3.97 14.14
CA GLU A 377 -5.38 3.87 15.60
C GLU A 377 -6.38 2.81 16.08
N LYS A 378 -7.64 2.86 15.60
CA LYS A 378 -8.75 1.99 16.05
C LYS A 378 -9.18 0.93 15.02
N VAL A 379 -8.82 1.09 13.78
CA VAL A 379 -9.23 0.25 12.65
C VAL A 379 -8.07 -0.01 11.72
N SER A 380 -8.21 -0.96 10.80
CA SER A 380 -7.18 -1.20 9.78
C SER A 380 -7.82 -1.56 8.44
N TYR A 381 -7.16 -1.18 7.34
CA TYR A 381 -7.47 -1.73 6.03
C TYR A 381 -6.73 -3.04 5.81
N ALA A 382 -7.47 -4.02 5.29
CA ALA A 382 -6.96 -5.33 4.97
C ALA A 382 -7.40 -5.77 3.58
N LEU A 383 -6.51 -6.46 2.87
CA LEU A 383 -6.77 -7.05 1.56
C LEU A 383 -7.22 -8.51 1.74
N VAL A 384 -8.34 -8.87 1.16
CA VAL A 384 -8.81 -10.26 1.12
C VAL A 384 -7.95 -11.04 0.13
N LEU A 385 -7.20 -12.04 0.61
CA LEU A 385 -6.22 -12.78 -0.18
C LEU A 385 -6.81 -14.04 -0.82
N ASP A 386 -7.54 -14.80 -0.02
CA ASP A 386 -8.13 -16.07 -0.44
C ASP A 386 -9.44 -16.28 0.29
N ILE A 387 -10.45 -16.78 -0.41
CA ILE A 387 -11.79 -17.05 0.14
C ILE A 387 -12.47 -18.24 -0.55
N ILE A 388 -13.29 -18.94 0.20
CA ILE A 388 -14.17 -19.99 -0.31
C ILE A 388 -15.52 -19.39 -0.69
N SER A 389 -16.03 -18.47 0.12
CA SER A 389 -17.33 -17.80 -0.13
C SER A 389 -17.24 -16.31 0.20
N GLY A 390 -18.17 -15.50 -0.33
CA GLY A 390 -18.19 -14.05 -0.13
C GLY A 390 -18.12 -13.65 1.34
N VAL A 391 -17.31 -12.64 1.64
CA VAL A 391 -17.03 -12.12 2.97
C VAL A 391 -18.00 -10.98 3.30
N LYS A 392 -18.53 -10.95 4.52
CA LYS A 392 -19.57 -10.00 4.96
C LYS A 392 -19.08 -9.10 6.08
N VAL A 393 -19.73 -7.96 6.20
CA VAL A 393 -19.64 -7.14 7.42
C VAL A 393 -20.11 -7.98 8.62
N GLY A 394 -19.33 -7.97 9.70
CA GLY A 394 -19.55 -8.78 10.90
C GLY A 394 -18.82 -10.12 10.92
N ASP A 395 -18.28 -10.61 9.81
CA ASP A 395 -17.49 -11.84 9.79
C ASP A 395 -16.31 -11.73 10.77
N ARG A 396 -16.05 -12.82 11.48
CA ARG A 396 -15.03 -12.88 12.54
C ARG A 396 -13.66 -13.13 11.96
N LEU A 397 -12.65 -12.50 12.57
CA LEU A 397 -11.25 -12.60 12.19
C LEU A 397 -10.43 -13.08 13.39
N VAL A 398 -9.60 -14.08 13.15
CA VAL A 398 -8.74 -14.70 14.19
C VAL A 398 -7.33 -14.92 13.65
N ASN A 399 -6.40 -15.30 14.54
CA ASN A 399 -5.06 -15.68 14.09
C ASN A 399 -5.14 -16.80 13.06
N PRO A 400 -4.28 -16.80 12.03
CA PRO A 400 -4.21 -17.87 11.06
C PRO A 400 -3.58 -19.10 11.74
N ASN A 401 -4.26 -20.23 11.74
CA ASN A 401 -3.74 -21.50 12.24
C ASN A 401 -3.11 -22.27 11.09
#